data_bd8932f3af2a3f90091f3eaab313cdca
#
_entry.id   bd8932f3af2a3f90091f3eaab313cdca
#
_cell.length_a   1.000
_cell.length_b   1.000
_cell.length_c   1.000
_cell.angle_alpha   90.00
_cell.angle_beta   90.00
_cell.angle_gamma   90.00
#
_symmetry.space_group_name_H-M   'P 1'
#
loop_
_entity.id
_entity.type
_entity.pdbx_description
1 polymer ?
#
loop_
_entity_poly.entity_id
_entity_poly.type
_entity_poly.pdbx_seq_one_letter_code
_entity_poly.pdbx_strand_id
1 'polypeptide(L)' 'MTVREWIRKREIGGMPTLTFGEVRQAFPNASEQVVKNELFRLSAQKIIVSVYRGFYVIMPPHYAGR' A
#
# COMPACT_ATOMS: atom_id res chain seq x y z
N MET A 1 -8.82 -6.51 9.33
CA MET A 1 -7.53 -5.97 8.84
C MET A 1 -7.79 -4.91 7.80
N THR A 2 -7.10 -3.79 7.90
CA THR A 2 -7.20 -2.73 6.89
C THR A 2 -6.05 -2.83 5.90
N VAL A 3 -6.20 -2.15 4.77
CA VAL A 3 -5.13 -2.10 3.77
C VAL A 3 -3.86 -1.55 4.38
N ARG A 4 -3.98 -0.53 5.22
CA ARG A 4 -2.82 0.08 5.87
C ARG A 4 -2.10 -0.91 6.76
N GLU A 5 -2.84 -1.71 7.53
CA GLU A 5 -2.25 -2.72 8.38
C GLU A 5 -1.55 -3.80 7.56
N TRP A 6 -2.17 -4.19 6.45
CA TRP A 6 -1.59 -5.19 5.57
C TRP A 6 -0.26 -4.70 5.01
N ILE A 7 -0.21 -3.44 4.62
CA ILE A 7 1.02 -2.83 4.10
C ILE A 7 2.10 -2.79 5.16
N ARG A 8 1.72 -2.43 6.39
CA ARG A 8 2.68 -2.38 7.48
C ARG A 8 3.28 -3.75 7.76
N LYS A 9 2.45 -4.78 7.77
CA LYS A 9 2.94 -6.14 7.99
C LYS A 9 3.90 -6.56 6.88
N ARG A 10 3.60 -6.15 5.67
CA ARG A 10 4.45 -6.48 4.54
C ARG A 10 5.81 -5.80 4.67
N GLU A 11 5.81 -4.57 5.13
CA GLU A 11 7.05 -3.85 5.36
C GLU A 11 7.89 -4.52 6.45
N ILE A 12 7.26 -4.90 7.54
CA ILE A 12 7.95 -5.58 8.64
C ILE A 12 8.53 -6.90 8.16
N GLY A 13 7.84 -7.57 7.25
CA GLY A 13 8.31 -8.83 6.69
C GLY A 13 9.44 -8.69 5.67
N GLY A 14 9.90 -7.47 5.43
CA GLY A 14 11.01 -7.25 4.52
C GLY A 14 10.61 -7.12 3.06
N MET A 15 9.33 -6.88 2.79
CA MET A 15 8.85 -6.70 1.41
C MET A 15 8.38 -5.26 1.22
N PRO A 16 9.29 -4.37 0.79
CA PRO A 16 8.96 -2.95 0.69
C PRO A 16 8.14 -2.58 -0.55
N THR A 17 7.74 -3.55 -1.35
CA THR A 17 6.98 -3.29 -2.57
C THR A 17 5.67 -4.03 -2.55
N LEU A 18 4.72 -3.55 -3.33
CA LEU A 18 3.43 -4.21 -3.47
C LEU A 18 2.82 -3.85 -4.83
N THR A 19 1.88 -4.67 -5.27
CA THR A 19 1.15 -4.39 -6.50
C THR A 19 -0.33 -4.29 -6.19
N PHE A 20 -1.06 -3.63 -7.08
CA PHE A 20 -2.51 -3.53 -6.95
C PHE A 20 -3.16 -4.90 -6.89
N GLY A 21 -2.67 -5.82 -7.73
CA GLY A 21 -3.22 -7.18 -7.75
C GLY A 21 -3.03 -7.90 -6.43
N GLU A 22 -1.88 -7.70 -5.78
CA GLU A 22 -1.63 -8.31 -4.48
C GLU A 22 -2.60 -7.80 -3.43
N VAL A 23 -2.87 -6.51 -3.44
CA VAL A 23 -3.82 -5.92 -2.49
C VAL A 23 -5.21 -6.47 -2.75
N ARG A 24 -5.59 -6.60 -4.02
CA ARG A 24 -6.89 -7.16 -4.37
C ARG A 24 -7.04 -8.60 -3.88
N GLN A 25 -5.98 -9.38 -3.99
CA GLN A 25 -6.02 -10.77 -3.51
C GLN A 25 -6.11 -10.84 -2.00
N ALA A 26 -5.47 -9.90 -1.32
CA ALA A 26 -5.51 -9.88 0.14
C ALA A 26 -6.88 -9.43 0.66
N PHE A 27 -7.60 -8.65 -0.13
CA PHE A 27 -8.91 -8.11 0.26
C PHE A 27 -9.95 -8.44 -0.81
N PRO A 28 -10.28 -9.73 -0.96
CA PRO A 28 -11.19 -10.13 -2.05
C PRO A 28 -12.61 -9.59 -1.87
N ASN A 29 -13.00 -9.21 -0.65
CA ASN A 29 -14.33 -8.67 -0.41
C ASN A 29 -14.41 -7.17 -0.64
N ALA A 30 -13.29 -6.51 -0.82
CA ALA A 30 -13.27 -5.09 -1.10
C ALA A 30 -13.40 -4.86 -2.60
N SER A 31 -14.19 -3.85 -2.99
CA SER A 31 -14.33 -3.54 -4.39
C SER A 31 -13.04 -2.88 -4.91
N GLU A 32 -12.89 -2.91 -6.23
CA GLU A 32 -11.74 -2.29 -6.85
C GLU A 32 -11.67 -0.81 -6.52
N GLN A 33 -12.83 -0.14 -6.49
CA GLN A 33 -12.87 1.29 -6.18
C GLN A 33 -12.39 1.57 -4.77
N VAL A 34 -12.79 0.73 -3.81
CA VAL A 34 -12.37 0.89 -2.43
C VAL A 34 -10.86 0.73 -2.31
N VAL A 35 -10.31 -0.28 -2.97
CA VAL A 35 -8.86 -0.51 -2.93
C VAL A 35 -8.12 0.66 -3.56
N LYS A 36 -8.60 1.16 -4.68
CA LYS A 36 -7.98 2.30 -5.33
C LYS A 36 -8.00 3.53 -4.43
N ASN A 37 -9.13 3.77 -3.77
CA ASN A 37 -9.25 4.92 -2.88
C ASN A 37 -8.28 4.81 -1.71
N GLU A 38 -8.16 3.62 -1.13
CA GLU A 38 -7.24 3.42 -0.01
C GLU A 38 -5.79 3.65 -0.45
N LEU A 39 -5.41 3.11 -1.59
CA LEU A 39 -4.06 3.28 -2.09
C LEU A 39 -3.78 4.76 -2.41
N PHE A 40 -4.76 5.45 -2.96
CA PHE A 40 -4.62 6.86 -3.24
C PHE A 40 -4.39 7.66 -1.97
N ARG A 41 -5.17 7.37 -0.92
CA ARG A 41 -5.02 8.07 0.36
C ARG A 41 -3.67 7.80 0.99
N LEU A 42 -3.21 6.54 0.96
CA LEU A 42 -1.90 6.20 1.51
C LEU A 42 -0.78 6.87 0.73
N SER A 43 -0.94 6.99 -0.58
CA SER A 43 0.03 7.69 -1.40
C SER A 43 0.04 9.18 -1.08
N ALA A 44 -1.12 9.77 -0.83
CA ALA A 44 -1.21 11.17 -0.44
C ALA A 44 -0.54 11.42 0.90
N GLN A 45 -0.57 10.44 1.79
CA GLN A 45 0.08 10.52 3.10
C GLN A 45 1.56 10.14 3.02
N LYS A 46 2.03 9.78 1.84
CA LYS A 46 3.43 9.40 1.60
C LYS A 46 3.84 8.15 2.34
N ILE A 47 2.87 7.30 2.63
CA ILE A 47 3.14 5.99 3.20
C ILE A 47 3.62 5.06 2.10
N ILE A 48 3.07 5.21 0.90
CA ILE A 48 3.52 4.49 -0.27
C ILE A 48 3.72 5.47 -1.43
N VAL A 49 4.50 5.05 -2.41
CA VAL A 49 4.75 5.87 -3.60
C VAL A 49 4.44 5.01 -4.82
N SER A 50 3.67 5.57 -5.75
CA SER A 50 3.39 4.91 -7.02
C SER A 50 4.58 5.14 -7.94
N VAL A 51 5.34 4.09 -8.21
CA VAL A 51 6.52 4.19 -9.07
C VAL A 51 6.23 3.71 -10.48
N TYR A 52 5.15 2.95 -10.62
CA TYR A 52 4.76 2.41 -11.91
C TYR A 52 3.26 2.10 -11.84
N ARG A 53 2.62 1.93 -12.97
CA ARG A 53 1.20 1.64 -12.98
C ARG A 53 0.92 0.35 -12.20
N GLY A 54 0.15 0.48 -11.13
CA GLY A 54 -0.20 -0.67 -10.30
C GLY A 54 0.92 -1.20 -9.44
N PHE A 55 2.06 -0.53 -9.40
CA PHE A 55 3.21 -0.94 -8.62
C PHE A 55 3.57 0.17 -7.62
N TYR A 56 3.69 -0.19 -6.35
CA TYR A 56 3.93 0.78 -5.29
C TYR A 56 5.12 0.37 -4.44
N VAL A 57 5.80 1.37 -3.89
CA VAL A 57 6.91 1.16 -2.96
C VAL A 57 6.49 1.74 -1.61
N ILE A 58 6.75 0.97 -0.54
CA ILE A 58 6.43 1.39 0.81
C ILE A 58 7.55 2.28 1.31
N MET A 59 7.19 3.49 1.76
CA MET A 59 8.19 4.43 2.26
C MET A 59 8.51 4.13 3.71
N PRO A 60 9.81 4.08 4.07
CA PRO A 60 10.19 3.87 5.48
C PRO A 60 9.69 5.01 6.34
N PRO A 61 9.27 4.71 7.59
CA PRO A 61 8.73 5.76 8.47
C PRO A 61 9.69 6.91 8.73
N HIS A 62 10.98 6.64 8.79
CA HIS A 62 11.95 7.69 9.08
C HIS A 62 12.09 8.68 7.92
N TYR A 63 11.76 8.27 6.70
CA TYR A 63 11.69 9.20 5.58
C TYR A 63 10.44 10.07 5.70
N ALA A 64 9.33 9.45 6.08
CA ALA A 64 8.08 10.18 6.20
C ALA A 64 8.13 11.22 7.30
N GLY A 65 8.98 11.01 8.29
CA GLY A 65 9.10 11.92 9.42
C GLY A 65 10.02 13.10 9.16
N ARG A 66 10.58 13.19 7.98
CA ARG A 66 11.47 14.31 7.66
C ARG A 66 10.73 15.34 6.81
#